data_d421ef1e0e6a4660f3ba727e17a90689
#
_entry.id   d421ef1e0e6a4660f3ba727e17a90689
#
_cell.length_a   1.000
_cell.length_b   1.000
_cell.length_c   1.000
_cell.angle_alpha   90.00
_cell.angle_beta   90.00
_cell.angle_gamma   90.00
#
_symmetry.space_group_name_H-M   'P 1'
#
loop_
_entity.id
_entity.type
_entity.pdbx_description
1 polymer ?
#
loop_
_entity_poly.entity_id
_entity_poly.type
_entity_poly.pdbx_seq_one_letter_code
_entity_poly.pdbx_strand_id
1 'polypeptide(L)'
;VLHYGAMKVLSAAEMREVDRLTTERYGIPSLLLMENAAAQTLRVIVERFGDVADRRILVLCGKGNNGGDGAAFARHAWMRGARVDVVIVARIEDTTGDARVNFEIVRNLARTSEALRILEGAELETWQALRGELDRYDFIVDGLLGTGLERPVEGVYGHIIADLARFAEMPRATRIISIDLPSGLAADRDHVIGPTVRADLTVTFTAPKPALVLPPAYLYAGEVVVVPIGSPEEAIRSVGAKLNLIDAADVRQWLWRTRRQPLGHKGTYGHVLLIAGSRGKPGAACLAARAALVAGAGLVTVATVPSAQSVVVAQVAEAMTEALAETPEGTIAEQALSRALELAAERDVLAIGPGLTTHESTRRFVRELIARVPNPVILDADGLNNMAPWPEHVHGQQRPLIVTPHPGEMARLIGSPGTAQVLERRVEIAREFAVAHHVRLVLKGHRTLIATPDGQVYVNPTGNAGLATAGSGDVLTGILAGCLAQDRSGDPTEAVLAAVYLHGLAGDLAARRLGARAMLAGDVTAHLGEAFAHVGESPAEVPGRRSG
;
A
#
# COMPACT_ATOMS: atom_id res chain seq x y z
N VAL A 1 12.28 -13.24 11.44
CA VAL A 1 12.10 -13.91 10.14
C VAL A 1 12.51 -12.92 9.08
N LEU A 2 13.60 -13.20 8.36
CA LEU A 2 14.08 -12.38 7.24
C LEU A 2 13.12 -12.58 6.06
N HIS A 3 12.12 -11.72 5.91
CA HIS A 3 11.37 -11.61 4.66
C HIS A 3 12.31 -11.01 3.61
N TYR A 4 12.71 -11.81 2.65
CA TYR A 4 13.37 -11.32 1.42
C TYR A 4 12.29 -11.04 0.38
N GLY A 5 11.85 -9.80 0.28
CA GLY A 5 10.89 -9.30 -0.70
C GLY A 5 9.54 -8.87 -0.09
N ALA A 6 8.80 -8.05 -0.84
CA ALA A 6 7.51 -7.50 -0.43
C ALA A 6 6.51 -8.59 0.04
N MET A 7 5.71 -8.26 1.03
CA MET A 7 4.72 -9.18 1.61
C MET A 7 3.69 -9.58 0.55
N LYS A 8 3.51 -10.89 0.32
CA LYS A 8 2.48 -11.39 -0.61
C LYS A 8 1.09 -11.05 -0.10
N VAL A 9 0.21 -10.65 -1.02
CA VAL A 9 -1.23 -10.50 -0.80
C VAL A 9 -1.90 -11.65 -1.53
N LEU A 10 -2.63 -12.50 -0.79
CA LEU A 10 -3.18 -13.74 -1.30
C LEU A 10 -4.69 -13.66 -1.47
N SER A 11 -5.17 -14.06 -2.64
CA SER A 11 -6.60 -14.33 -2.85
C SER A 11 -7.09 -15.47 -1.98
N ALA A 12 -8.41 -15.59 -1.82
CA ALA A 12 -9.01 -16.71 -1.09
C ALA A 12 -8.62 -18.07 -1.68
N ALA A 13 -8.46 -18.15 -3.01
CA ALA A 13 -8.03 -19.37 -3.68
C ALA A 13 -6.55 -19.69 -3.39
N GLU A 14 -5.67 -18.69 -3.48
CA GLU A 14 -4.25 -18.84 -3.17
C GLU A 14 -4.04 -19.20 -1.70
N MET A 15 -4.82 -18.59 -0.78
CA MET A 15 -4.75 -18.90 0.64
C MET A 15 -5.15 -20.36 0.92
N ARG A 16 -6.26 -20.84 0.31
CA ARG A 16 -6.66 -22.26 0.42
C ARG A 16 -5.58 -23.21 -0.10
N GLU A 17 -4.87 -22.83 -1.17
CA GLU A 17 -3.79 -23.65 -1.70
C GLU A 17 -2.58 -23.67 -0.75
N VAL A 18 -2.24 -22.54 -0.11
CA VAL A 18 -1.20 -22.49 0.94
C VAL A 18 -1.56 -23.42 2.11
N ASP A 19 -2.82 -23.37 2.58
CA ASP A 19 -3.29 -24.23 3.68
C ASP A 19 -3.25 -25.71 3.28
N ARG A 20 -3.68 -26.05 2.04
CA ARG A 20 -3.61 -27.40 1.50
C ARG A 20 -2.17 -27.90 1.42
N LEU A 21 -1.25 -27.10 0.89
CA LEU A 21 0.18 -27.44 0.82
C LEU A 21 0.77 -27.62 2.22
N THR A 22 0.39 -26.76 3.17
CA THR A 22 0.84 -26.84 4.56
C THR A 22 0.43 -28.17 5.20
N THR A 23 -0.79 -28.62 4.96
CA THR A 23 -1.29 -29.86 5.54
C THR A 23 -0.82 -31.10 4.78
N GLU A 24 -0.93 -31.12 3.45
CA GLU A 24 -0.65 -32.33 2.65
C GLU A 24 0.83 -32.54 2.36
N ARG A 25 1.57 -31.47 2.04
CA ARG A 25 2.99 -31.56 1.67
C ARG A 25 3.92 -31.54 2.89
N TYR A 26 3.60 -30.68 3.88
CA TYR A 26 4.46 -30.50 5.05
C TYR A 26 3.96 -31.23 6.28
N GLY A 27 2.77 -31.87 6.23
CA GLY A 27 2.23 -32.70 7.29
C GLY A 27 1.83 -31.92 8.56
N ILE A 28 1.59 -30.60 8.46
CA ILE A 28 1.17 -29.75 9.57
C ILE A 28 -0.36 -29.80 9.66
N PRO A 29 -0.96 -30.40 10.71
CA PRO A 29 -2.40 -30.51 10.84
C PRO A 29 -3.09 -29.13 10.89
N SER A 30 -4.23 -29.00 10.22
CA SER A 30 -5.02 -27.75 10.18
C SER A 30 -5.47 -27.29 11.56
N LEU A 31 -5.71 -28.22 12.50
CA LEU A 31 -6.02 -27.91 13.89
C LEU A 31 -4.91 -27.11 14.58
N LEU A 32 -3.62 -27.38 14.25
CA LEU A 32 -2.50 -26.60 14.78
C LEU A 32 -2.46 -25.18 14.20
N LEU A 33 -2.84 -25.02 12.93
CA LEU A 33 -2.94 -23.69 12.32
C LEU A 33 -4.03 -22.87 13.03
N MET A 34 -5.20 -23.45 13.28
CA MET A 34 -6.32 -22.84 14.00
C MET A 34 -5.93 -22.47 15.44
N GLU A 35 -5.22 -23.33 16.13
CA GLU A 35 -4.71 -23.08 17.49
C GLU A 35 -3.73 -21.90 17.52
N ASN A 36 -2.80 -21.86 16.53
CA ASN A 36 -1.86 -20.76 16.38
C ASN A 36 -2.59 -19.46 16.05
N ALA A 37 -3.60 -19.48 15.16
CA ALA A 37 -4.40 -18.31 14.80
C ALA A 37 -5.06 -17.68 16.03
N ALA A 38 -5.67 -18.51 16.88
CA ALA A 38 -6.29 -18.08 18.13
C ALA A 38 -5.28 -17.50 19.13
N ALA A 39 -4.15 -18.18 19.34
CA ALA A 39 -3.11 -17.72 20.24
C ALA A 39 -2.47 -16.41 19.79
N GLN A 40 -2.20 -16.27 18.48
CA GLN A 40 -1.68 -15.03 17.90
C GLN A 40 -2.67 -13.89 17.98
N THR A 41 -3.96 -14.14 17.76
CA THR A 41 -5.03 -13.12 17.91
C THR A 41 -5.04 -12.57 19.35
N LEU A 42 -5.00 -13.45 20.35
CA LEU A 42 -4.93 -13.01 21.75
C LEU A 42 -3.64 -12.22 22.03
N ARG A 43 -2.50 -12.68 21.52
CA ARG A 43 -1.23 -11.97 21.68
C ARG A 43 -1.31 -10.56 21.15
N VAL A 44 -1.83 -10.37 19.94
CA VAL A 44 -1.97 -9.04 19.31
C VAL A 44 -2.90 -8.14 20.13
N ILE A 45 -4.03 -8.66 20.63
CA ILE A 45 -4.95 -7.90 21.49
C ILE A 45 -4.23 -7.43 22.75
N VAL A 46 -3.48 -8.31 23.41
CA VAL A 46 -2.72 -7.98 24.63
C VAL A 46 -1.63 -6.93 24.34
N GLU A 47 -0.93 -7.05 23.23
CA GLU A 47 0.09 -6.08 22.82
C GLU A 47 -0.48 -4.68 22.53
N ARG A 48 -1.72 -4.60 22.00
CA ARG A 48 -2.34 -3.32 21.60
C ARG A 48 -3.16 -2.67 22.71
N PHE A 49 -3.84 -3.47 23.52
CA PHE A 49 -4.86 -2.98 24.45
C PHE A 49 -4.60 -3.35 25.92
N GLY A 50 -3.51 -4.07 26.18
CA GLY A 50 -3.18 -4.57 27.52
C GLY A 50 -3.83 -5.91 27.86
N ASP A 51 -3.63 -6.39 29.10
CA ASP A 51 -4.09 -7.70 29.54
C ASP A 51 -5.62 -7.83 29.46
N VAL A 52 -6.06 -9.05 29.17
CA VAL A 52 -7.49 -9.40 29.09
C VAL A 52 -8.06 -9.97 30.39
N ALA A 53 -7.25 -10.16 31.43
CA ALA A 53 -7.71 -10.60 32.74
C ALA A 53 -8.82 -9.68 33.25
N ASP A 54 -9.91 -10.25 33.76
CA ASP A 54 -11.14 -9.57 34.22
C ASP A 54 -11.92 -8.79 33.16
N ARG A 55 -11.45 -8.75 31.91
CA ARG A 55 -12.15 -8.13 30.79
C ARG A 55 -13.37 -8.96 30.37
N ARG A 56 -14.41 -8.27 29.91
CA ARG A 56 -15.60 -8.89 29.33
C ARG A 56 -15.45 -8.97 27.81
N ILE A 57 -15.51 -10.17 27.28
CA ILE A 57 -15.31 -10.42 25.85
C ILE A 57 -16.53 -11.13 25.27
N LEU A 58 -17.11 -10.58 24.22
CA LEU A 58 -18.12 -11.25 23.39
C LEU A 58 -17.42 -11.83 22.15
N VAL A 59 -17.55 -13.13 21.94
CA VAL A 59 -17.02 -13.80 20.74
C VAL A 59 -18.17 -14.28 19.88
N LEU A 60 -18.26 -13.78 18.66
CA LEU A 60 -19.29 -14.13 17.69
C LEU A 60 -18.72 -15.14 16.70
N CYS A 61 -19.26 -16.36 16.70
CA CYS A 61 -18.77 -17.48 15.92
C CYS A 61 -19.76 -17.89 14.83
N GLY A 62 -19.29 -17.97 13.59
CA GLY A 62 -19.99 -18.67 12.52
C GLY A 62 -19.79 -20.18 12.58
N LYS A 63 -20.41 -20.94 11.70
CA LYS A 63 -20.31 -22.41 11.67
C LYS A 63 -19.02 -22.96 11.06
N GLY A 64 -18.22 -22.13 10.37
CA GLY A 64 -17.01 -22.53 9.64
C GLY A 64 -15.72 -22.33 10.43
N ASN A 65 -14.58 -22.44 9.74
CA ASN A 65 -13.25 -22.35 10.34
C ASN A 65 -13.02 -21.02 11.10
N ASN A 66 -13.50 -19.88 10.58
CA ASN A 66 -13.37 -18.61 11.28
C ASN A 66 -14.09 -18.61 12.65
N GLY A 67 -15.25 -19.28 12.73
CA GLY A 67 -15.92 -19.53 14.01
C GLY A 67 -15.13 -20.47 14.91
N GLY A 68 -14.45 -21.46 14.34
CA GLY A 68 -13.49 -22.34 15.05
C GLY A 68 -12.31 -21.57 15.64
N ASP A 69 -11.72 -20.65 14.88
CA ASP A 69 -10.69 -19.72 15.36
C ASP A 69 -11.22 -18.87 16.54
N GLY A 70 -12.48 -18.38 16.42
CA GLY A 70 -13.18 -17.65 17.49
C GLY A 70 -13.38 -18.49 18.75
N ALA A 71 -13.78 -19.75 18.63
CA ALA A 71 -13.95 -20.66 19.75
C ALA A 71 -12.60 -20.97 20.44
N ALA A 72 -11.55 -21.25 19.66
CA ALA A 72 -10.20 -21.44 20.19
C ALA A 72 -9.70 -20.17 20.91
N PHE A 73 -9.91 -18.99 20.32
CA PHE A 73 -9.61 -17.71 20.96
C PHE A 73 -10.38 -17.52 22.28
N ALA A 74 -11.66 -17.84 22.31
CA ALA A 74 -12.48 -17.74 23.53
C ALA A 74 -11.89 -18.56 24.68
N ARG A 75 -11.44 -19.77 24.39
CA ARG A 75 -10.76 -20.64 25.37
C ARG A 75 -9.45 -20.01 25.85
N HIS A 76 -8.60 -19.50 24.95
CA HIS A 76 -7.34 -18.85 25.32
C HIS A 76 -7.58 -17.60 26.18
N ALA A 77 -8.55 -16.77 25.85
CA ALA A 77 -8.91 -15.57 26.61
C ALA A 77 -9.43 -15.93 28.00
N TRP A 78 -10.32 -16.94 28.10
CA TRP A 78 -10.82 -17.44 29.38
C TRP A 78 -9.69 -18.00 30.25
N MET A 79 -8.80 -18.82 29.69
CA MET A 79 -7.63 -19.35 30.42
C MET A 79 -6.70 -18.25 30.94
N ARG A 80 -6.73 -17.07 30.32
CA ARG A 80 -5.98 -15.88 30.77
C ARG A 80 -6.76 -15.02 31.76
N GLY A 81 -7.94 -15.46 32.21
CA GLY A 81 -8.74 -14.80 33.24
C GLY A 81 -9.84 -13.86 32.72
N ALA A 82 -10.11 -13.83 31.42
CA ALA A 82 -11.23 -13.07 30.87
C ALA A 82 -12.59 -13.72 31.21
N ARG A 83 -13.66 -12.90 31.23
CA ARG A 83 -15.05 -13.34 31.23
C ARG A 83 -15.54 -13.36 29.79
N VAL A 84 -15.88 -14.52 29.28
CA VAL A 84 -16.13 -14.71 27.85
C VAL A 84 -17.54 -15.23 27.62
N ASP A 85 -18.29 -14.51 26.80
CA ASP A 85 -19.57 -14.94 26.24
C ASP A 85 -19.35 -15.35 24.77
N VAL A 86 -19.64 -16.58 24.41
CA VAL A 86 -19.50 -17.12 23.06
C VAL A 86 -20.89 -17.29 22.45
N VAL A 87 -21.13 -16.65 21.32
CA VAL A 87 -22.39 -16.79 20.55
C VAL A 87 -22.06 -17.55 19.27
N ILE A 88 -22.65 -18.74 19.10
CA ILE A 88 -22.52 -19.56 17.90
C ILE A 88 -23.82 -19.44 17.08
N VAL A 89 -23.71 -18.91 15.86
CA VAL A 89 -24.85 -18.72 14.93
C VAL A 89 -25.14 -20.03 14.18
N ALA A 90 -25.04 -21.16 14.88
CA ALA A 90 -25.33 -22.50 14.38
C ALA A 90 -25.45 -23.45 15.58
N ARG A 91 -25.97 -24.65 15.37
CA ARG A 91 -25.83 -25.73 16.35
C ARG A 91 -24.45 -26.35 16.19
N ILE A 92 -23.81 -26.74 17.27
CA ILE A 92 -22.48 -27.40 17.22
C ILE A 92 -22.57 -28.68 16.40
N GLU A 93 -23.68 -29.41 16.47
CA GLU A 93 -23.95 -30.63 15.70
C GLU A 93 -23.93 -30.40 14.16
N ASP A 94 -24.23 -29.16 13.71
CA ASP A 94 -24.23 -28.79 12.28
C ASP A 94 -22.84 -28.29 11.80
N THR A 95 -21.85 -28.30 12.69
CA THR A 95 -20.46 -27.94 12.38
C THR A 95 -19.60 -29.17 12.08
N THR A 96 -18.47 -29.00 11.43
CA THR A 96 -17.59 -30.08 11.02
C THR A 96 -16.10 -29.73 11.20
N GLY A 97 -15.22 -30.72 11.11
CA GLY A 97 -13.77 -30.53 11.13
C GLY A 97 -13.24 -29.89 12.41
N ASP A 98 -12.19 -29.08 12.26
CA ASP A 98 -11.46 -28.44 13.36
C ASP A 98 -12.34 -27.43 14.13
N ALA A 99 -13.27 -26.77 13.45
CA ALA A 99 -14.22 -25.86 14.08
C ALA A 99 -15.10 -26.61 15.10
N ARG A 100 -15.64 -27.78 14.73
CA ARG A 100 -16.42 -28.61 15.65
C ARG A 100 -15.63 -29.02 16.88
N VAL A 101 -14.37 -29.43 16.72
CA VAL A 101 -13.48 -29.80 17.84
C VAL A 101 -13.39 -28.64 18.83
N ASN A 102 -13.13 -27.42 18.36
CA ASN A 102 -13.01 -26.27 19.24
C ASN A 102 -14.34 -25.86 19.89
N PHE A 103 -15.47 -25.96 19.19
CA PHE A 103 -16.78 -25.72 19.79
C PHE A 103 -17.12 -26.70 20.90
N GLU A 104 -16.82 -27.99 20.70
CA GLU A 104 -17.04 -29.02 21.73
C GLU A 104 -16.14 -28.78 22.97
N ILE A 105 -14.90 -28.36 22.77
CA ILE A 105 -14.00 -27.99 23.86
C ILE A 105 -14.61 -26.83 24.66
N VAL A 106 -15.02 -25.73 24.02
CA VAL A 106 -15.60 -24.57 24.70
C VAL A 106 -16.90 -24.95 25.43
N ARG A 107 -17.75 -25.76 24.80
CA ARG A 107 -18.99 -26.28 25.42
C ARG A 107 -18.68 -27.10 26.69
N ASN A 108 -17.67 -27.94 26.67
CA ASN A 108 -17.28 -28.72 27.83
C ASN A 108 -16.72 -27.85 28.97
N LEU A 109 -15.90 -26.84 28.64
CA LEU A 109 -15.34 -25.89 29.60
C LEU A 109 -16.44 -24.99 30.22
N ALA A 110 -17.41 -24.53 29.43
CA ALA A 110 -18.51 -23.72 29.90
C ALA A 110 -19.38 -24.41 30.97
N ARG A 111 -19.42 -25.76 30.99
CA ARG A 111 -20.10 -26.53 32.04
C ARG A 111 -19.41 -26.46 33.40
N THR A 112 -18.14 -26.06 33.44
CA THR A 112 -17.30 -26.07 34.64
C THR A 112 -16.96 -24.67 35.16
N SER A 113 -17.39 -23.60 34.45
CA SER A 113 -17.01 -22.22 34.80
C SER A 113 -18.12 -21.23 34.47
N GLU A 114 -18.46 -20.38 35.44
CA GLU A 114 -19.38 -19.26 35.22
C GLU A 114 -18.76 -18.10 34.43
N ALA A 115 -17.43 -18.07 34.32
CA ALA A 115 -16.72 -17.05 33.56
C ALA A 115 -16.66 -17.32 32.04
N LEU A 116 -17.12 -18.50 31.59
CA LEU A 116 -17.25 -18.87 30.18
C LEU A 116 -18.68 -19.31 29.91
N ARG A 117 -19.41 -18.54 29.12
CA ARG A 117 -20.80 -18.86 28.75
C ARG A 117 -20.90 -19.09 27.24
N ILE A 118 -21.78 -19.98 26.85
CA ILE A 118 -22.04 -20.31 25.45
C ILE A 118 -23.53 -20.16 25.14
N LEU A 119 -23.84 -19.49 24.04
CA LEU A 119 -25.17 -19.37 23.44
C LEU A 119 -25.10 -20.04 22.08
N GLU A 120 -25.68 -21.22 21.98
CA GLU A 120 -25.64 -22.06 20.78
C GLU A 120 -26.93 -21.93 19.97
N GLY A 121 -26.86 -22.00 18.65
CA GLY A 121 -28.01 -21.93 17.75
C GLY A 121 -28.69 -20.56 17.80
N ALA A 122 -27.92 -19.49 17.95
CA ALA A 122 -28.47 -18.14 18.11
C ALA A 122 -29.40 -17.77 16.96
N GLU A 123 -30.68 -17.60 17.28
CA GLU A 123 -31.74 -17.09 16.42
C GLU A 123 -31.81 -15.55 16.52
N LEU A 124 -32.62 -14.93 15.66
CA LEU A 124 -32.74 -13.48 15.60
C LEU A 124 -33.20 -12.88 16.94
N GLU A 125 -34.13 -13.54 17.63
CA GLU A 125 -34.66 -13.11 18.93
C GLU A 125 -33.57 -13.10 20.01
N THR A 126 -32.72 -14.12 20.03
CA THR A 126 -31.57 -14.20 20.95
C THR A 126 -30.59 -13.06 20.70
N TRP A 127 -30.29 -12.78 19.43
CA TRP A 127 -29.45 -11.65 19.06
C TRP A 127 -30.09 -10.30 19.45
N GLN A 128 -31.38 -10.12 19.20
CA GLN A 128 -32.09 -8.89 19.55
C GLN A 128 -32.04 -8.56 21.05
N ALA A 129 -32.05 -9.58 21.91
CA ALA A 129 -31.86 -9.40 23.35
C ALA A 129 -30.43 -8.97 23.69
N LEU A 130 -29.44 -9.59 23.04
CA LEU A 130 -28.02 -9.33 23.31
C LEU A 130 -27.52 -7.98 22.76
N ARG A 131 -28.00 -7.55 21.60
CA ARG A 131 -27.52 -6.33 20.92
C ARG A 131 -27.70 -5.05 21.75
N GLY A 132 -28.64 -5.01 22.68
CA GLY A 132 -28.84 -3.89 23.60
C GLY A 132 -27.78 -3.78 24.70
N GLU A 133 -26.88 -4.73 24.81
CA GLU A 133 -25.86 -4.83 25.86
C GLU A 133 -24.43 -4.85 25.32
N LEU A 134 -24.20 -4.52 24.04
CA LEU A 134 -22.88 -4.57 23.40
C LEU A 134 -21.85 -3.64 24.07
N ASP A 135 -22.29 -2.54 24.63
CA ASP A 135 -21.46 -1.57 25.37
C ASP A 135 -20.93 -2.09 26.73
N ARG A 136 -21.45 -3.22 27.22
CA ARG A 136 -20.97 -3.88 28.44
C ARG A 136 -19.68 -4.68 28.23
N TYR A 137 -19.30 -4.93 26.98
CA TYR A 137 -18.07 -5.67 26.65
C TYR A 137 -16.92 -4.73 26.39
N ASP A 138 -15.73 -5.12 26.85
CA ASP A 138 -14.48 -4.44 26.52
C ASP A 138 -14.08 -4.75 25.06
N PHE A 139 -14.31 -6.01 24.64
CA PHE A 139 -14.01 -6.48 23.28
C PHE A 139 -15.20 -7.26 22.70
N ILE A 140 -15.46 -7.02 21.42
CA ILE A 140 -16.31 -7.86 20.58
C ILE A 140 -15.40 -8.47 19.51
N VAL A 141 -15.34 -9.79 19.50
CA VAL A 141 -14.49 -10.54 18.56
C VAL A 141 -15.38 -11.14 17.49
N ASP A 142 -15.18 -10.67 16.26
CA ASP A 142 -15.89 -11.09 15.06
C ASP A 142 -15.18 -12.27 14.40
N GLY A 143 -15.70 -13.47 14.61
CA GLY A 143 -15.35 -14.73 13.96
C GLY A 143 -16.50 -15.32 13.16
N LEU A 144 -17.45 -14.50 12.67
CA LEU A 144 -18.64 -15.00 11.97
C LEU A 144 -18.33 -15.57 10.59
N LEU A 145 -17.61 -14.80 9.75
CA LEU A 145 -17.30 -15.17 8.36
C LEU A 145 -15.84 -14.85 8.02
N GLY A 146 -15.20 -15.76 7.30
CA GLY A 146 -13.83 -15.58 6.77
C GLY A 146 -13.82 -15.43 5.24
N THR A 147 -12.81 -16.01 4.58
CA THR A 147 -12.49 -15.82 3.14
C THR A 147 -13.53 -16.37 2.16
N GLY A 148 -14.53 -17.12 2.62
CA GLY A 148 -15.49 -17.82 1.74
C GLY A 148 -16.69 -16.98 1.26
N LEU A 149 -16.69 -15.66 1.48
CA LEU A 149 -17.85 -14.81 1.14
C LEU A 149 -17.81 -14.37 -0.33
N GLU A 150 -18.86 -14.70 -1.09
CA GLU A 150 -19.01 -14.33 -2.50
C GLU A 150 -20.24 -13.46 -2.80
N ARG A 151 -21.24 -13.47 -1.90
CA ARG A 151 -22.55 -12.80 -2.03
C ARG A 151 -22.90 -12.03 -0.77
N PRO A 152 -23.76 -11.00 -0.85
CA PRO A 152 -24.26 -10.29 0.32
C PRO A 152 -24.77 -11.26 1.39
N VAL A 153 -24.48 -10.92 2.65
CA VAL A 153 -24.90 -11.76 3.80
C VAL A 153 -26.34 -11.44 4.17
N GLU A 154 -27.17 -12.46 4.29
CA GLU A 154 -28.58 -12.38 4.63
C GLU A 154 -28.90 -13.12 5.93
N GLY A 155 -30.16 -13.07 6.38
CA GLY A 155 -30.66 -13.76 7.57
C GLY A 155 -30.01 -13.26 8.86
N VAL A 156 -29.87 -14.14 9.84
CA VAL A 156 -29.35 -13.79 11.18
C VAL A 156 -27.94 -13.19 11.10
N TYR A 157 -27.05 -13.77 10.28
CA TYR A 157 -25.71 -13.24 10.04
C TYR A 157 -25.77 -11.79 9.53
N GLY A 158 -26.64 -11.50 8.55
CA GLY A 158 -26.79 -10.16 7.99
C GLY A 158 -27.27 -9.15 9.02
N HIS A 159 -28.21 -9.55 9.93
CA HIS A 159 -28.67 -8.69 11.02
C HIS A 159 -27.55 -8.40 12.03
N ILE A 160 -26.81 -9.43 12.45
CA ILE A 160 -25.68 -9.27 13.38
C ILE A 160 -24.65 -8.30 12.80
N ILE A 161 -24.22 -8.52 11.55
CA ILE A 161 -23.22 -7.68 10.87
C ILE A 161 -23.72 -6.24 10.73
N ALA A 162 -24.99 -6.03 10.35
CA ALA A 162 -25.57 -4.69 10.22
C ALA A 162 -25.68 -3.96 11.56
N ASP A 163 -25.99 -4.67 12.65
CA ASP A 163 -26.03 -4.09 14.00
C ASP A 163 -24.62 -3.74 14.49
N LEU A 164 -23.62 -4.60 14.26
CA LEU A 164 -22.22 -4.29 14.58
C LEU A 164 -21.68 -3.11 13.77
N ALA A 165 -22.03 -3.01 12.50
CA ALA A 165 -21.65 -1.88 11.66
C ALA A 165 -22.20 -0.56 12.21
N ARG A 166 -23.48 -0.54 12.61
CA ARG A 166 -24.10 0.62 13.27
C ARG A 166 -23.48 0.92 14.63
N PHE A 167 -23.22 -0.11 15.43
CA PHE A 167 -22.57 0.04 16.73
C PHE A 167 -21.17 0.63 16.61
N ALA A 168 -20.43 0.26 15.56
CA ALA A 168 -19.09 0.79 15.27
C ALA A 168 -19.08 2.31 14.98
N GLU A 169 -20.18 2.86 14.49
CA GLU A 169 -20.31 4.30 14.18
C GLU A 169 -20.65 5.15 15.42
N MET A 170 -21.07 4.50 16.51
CA MET A 170 -21.40 5.20 17.75
C MET A 170 -20.15 5.49 18.60
N PRO A 171 -20.13 6.57 19.40
CA PRO A 171 -19.11 6.74 20.43
C PRO A 171 -19.14 5.54 21.40
N ARG A 172 -18.03 4.84 21.54
CA ARG A 172 -17.91 3.61 22.33
C ARG A 172 -16.51 3.42 22.91
N ALA A 173 -16.46 2.76 24.07
CA ALA A 173 -15.21 2.26 24.65
C ALA A 173 -14.87 0.83 24.16
N THR A 174 -15.88 0.04 23.83
CA THR A 174 -15.78 -1.33 23.31
C THR A 174 -14.98 -1.35 22.02
N ARG A 175 -14.03 -2.29 21.89
CA ARG A 175 -13.25 -2.51 20.66
C ARG A 175 -13.80 -3.68 19.87
N ILE A 176 -13.93 -3.51 18.57
CA ILE A 176 -14.33 -4.58 17.64
C ILE A 176 -13.08 -5.14 16.97
N ILE A 177 -12.85 -6.43 17.16
CA ILE A 177 -11.67 -7.15 16.63
C ILE A 177 -12.18 -8.19 15.65
N SER A 178 -11.73 -8.14 14.40
CA SER A 178 -12.08 -9.18 13.42
C SER A 178 -10.96 -10.21 13.28
N ILE A 179 -11.37 -11.47 13.30
CA ILE A 179 -10.51 -12.62 13.03
C ILE A 179 -10.45 -12.84 11.53
N ASP A 180 -9.26 -12.80 10.97
CA ASP A 180 -8.90 -12.96 9.56
C ASP A 180 -9.45 -11.85 8.65
N LEU A 181 -10.75 -11.61 8.64
CA LEU A 181 -11.45 -10.59 7.84
C LEU A 181 -12.64 -10.03 8.61
N PRO A 182 -12.94 -8.73 8.52
CA PRO A 182 -14.23 -8.22 8.95
C PRO A 182 -15.38 -8.95 8.25
N SER A 183 -16.30 -9.51 9.01
CA SER A 183 -17.43 -10.24 8.43
C SER A 183 -18.27 -9.34 7.55
N GLY A 184 -18.56 -9.81 6.33
CA GLY A 184 -19.19 -9.03 5.26
C GLY A 184 -18.23 -8.54 4.18
N LEU A 185 -16.89 -8.56 4.42
CA LEU A 185 -15.91 -8.33 3.35
C LEU A 185 -15.73 -9.61 2.51
N ALA A 186 -15.80 -9.46 1.19
CA ALA A 186 -15.36 -10.49 0.24
C ALA A 186 -13.84 -10.39 0.07
N ALA A 187 -13.10 -11.45 0.40
CA ALA A 187 -11.63 -11.45 0.49
C ALA A 187 -10.92 -10.90 -0.75
N ASP A 188 -11.44 -11.21 -1.94
CA ASP A 188 -10.82 -10.92 -3.24
C ASP A 188 -11.31 -9.60 -3.85
N ARG A 189 -12.22 -8.86 -3.18
CA ARG A 189 -12.79 -7.62 -3.71
C ARG A 189 -12.22 -6.39 -3.01
N ASP A 190 -12.07 -5.33 -3.76
CA ASP A 190 -11.65 -4.02 -3.26
C ASP A 190 -12.83 -3.15 -2.75
N HIS A 191 -14.06 -3.64 -2.84
CA HIS A 191 -15.30 -2.96 -2.44
C HIS A 191 -16.21 -3.87 -1.61
N VAL A 192 -17.08 -3.26 -0.82
CA VAL A 192 -18.09 -3.97 -0.04
C VAL A 192 -19.25 -4.42 -0.91
N ILE A 193 -19.81 -5.60 -0.61
CA ILE A 193 -20.93 -6.20 -1.36
C ILE A 193 -22.25 -6.19 -0.57
N GLY A 194 -22.21 -5.76 0.69
CA GLY A 194 -23.37 -5.73 1.58
C GLY A 194 -23.01 -5.21 2.97
N PRO A 195 -23.83 -5.46 3.99
CA PRO A 195 -23.50 -5.14 5.37
C PRO A 195 -22.14 -5.71 5.76
N THR A 196 -21.30 -4.90 6.41
CA THR A 196 -19.91 -5.24 6.70
C THR A 196 -19.52 -4.70 8.07
N VAL A 197 -18.89 -5.50 8.90
CA VAL A 197 -18.34 -5.10 10.19
C VAL A 197 -17.25 -4.04 9.97
N ARG A 198 -17.25 -2.99 10.81
CA ARG A 198 -16.15 -2.03 10.91
C ARG A 198 -15.32 -2.37 12.13
N ALA A 199 -14.19 -3.01 11.92
CA ALA A 199 -13.27 -3.37 12.98
C ALA A 199 -12.38 -2.19 13.41
N ASP A 200 -11.95 -2.19 14.67
CA ASP A 200 -10.84 -1.35 15.16
C ASP A 200 -9.49 -2.01 14.83
N LEU A 201 -9.48 -3.34 14.84
CA LEU A 201 -8.31 -4.17 14.57
C LEU A 201 -8.76 -5.44 13.81
N THR A 202 -8.02 -5.79 12.78
CA THR A 202 -8.14 -7.09 12.10
C THR A 202 -6.83 -7.85 12.25
N VAL A 203 -6.90 -9.05 12.82
CA VAL A 203 -5.76 -9.97 12.89
C VAL A 203 -5.92 -11.01 11.78
N THR A 204 -5.12 -10.89 10.74
CA THR A 204 -5.19 -11.77 9.56
C THR A 204 -4.00 -12.73 9.53
N PHE A 205 -4.21 -13.91 8.96
CA PHE A 205 -3.31 -15.03 9.08
C PHE A 205 -2.49 -15.26 7.82
N THR A 206 -1.20 -15.57 7.99
CA THR A 206 -0.23 -15.94 6.94
C THR A 206 0.08 -14.80 5.98
N ALA A 207 -0.94 -14.21 5.34
CA ALA A 207 -0.82 -13.10 4.40
C ALA A 207 -2.11 -12.26 4.39
N PRO A 208 -2.04 -10.96 4.08
CA PRO A 208 -3.23 -10.14 3.89
C PRO A 208 -3.97 -10.55 2.62
N LYS A 209 -5.29 -10.33 2.60
CA LYS A 209 -6.16 -10.54 1.46
C LYS A 209 -6.36 -9.23 0.69
N PRO A 210 -6.71 -9.25 -0.61
CA PRO A 210 -6.98 -8.04 -1.40
C PRO A 210 -7.89 -7.03 -0.69
N ALA A 211 -8.98 -7.47 -0.06
CA ALA A 211 -9.91 -6.62 0.67
C ALA A 211 -9.28 -5.85 1.85
N LEU A 212 -8.18 -6.36 2.43
CA LEU A 212 -7.49 -5.72 3.56
C LEU A 212 -6.46 -4.67 3.12
N VAL A 213 -6.14 -4.59 1.84
CA VAL A 213 -5.10 -3.69 1.33
C VAL A 213 -5.60 -2.73 0.24
N LEU A 214 -6.69 -3.08 -0.45
CA LEU A 214 -7.25 -2.27 -1.54
C LEU A 214 -8.42 -1.39 -1.09
N PRO A 215 -8.47 -0.11 -1.55
CA PRO A 215 -9.58 0.79 -1.27
C PRO A 215 -10.77 0.51 -2.19
N PRO A 216 -12.01 0.74 -1.71
CA PRO A 216 -12.38 1.22 -0.38
C PRO A 216 -12.53 0.13 0.70
N ALA A 217 -12.47 -1.17 0.37
CA ALA A 217 -12.73 -2.28 1.28
C ALA A 217 -11.87 -2.24 2.56
N TYR A 218 -10.57 -1.93 2.42
CA TYR A 218 -9.64 -1.91 3.56
C TYR A 218 -10.04 -0.92 4.67
N LEU A 219 -10.87 0.09 4.38
CA LEU A 219 -11.36 1.06 5.36
C LEU A 219 -12.24 0.44 6.45
N TYR A 220 -12.71 -0.80 6.24
CA TYR A 220 -13.50 -1.55 7.20
C TYR A 220 -12.65 -2.37 8.17
N ALA A 221 -11.36 -2.57 7.85
CA ALA A 221 -10.49 -3.47 8.58
C ALA A 221 -9.83 -2.85 9.83
N GLY A 222 -9.88 -1.53 9.99
CA GLY A 222 -9.14 -0.85 11.05
C GLY A 222 -7.62 -1.02 10.91
N GLU A 223 -6.91 -1.19 12.03
CA GLU A 223 -5.51 -1.61 12.00
C GLU A 223 -5.43 -3.08 11.53
N VAL A 224 -4.62 -3.37 10.53
CA VAL A 224 -4.42 -4.74 10.03
C VAL A 224 -3.09 -5.27 10.53
N VAL A 225 -3.12 -6.37 11.28
CA VAL A 225 -1.92 -7.06 11.76
C VAL A 225 -1.85 -8.45 11.13
N VAL A 226 -0.82 -8.70 10.35
CA VAL A 226 -0.57 -10.01 9.74
C VAL A 226 0.28 -10.86 10.68
N VAL A 227 -0.20 -12.06 11.02
CA VAL A 227 0.51 -12.96 11.93
C VAL A 227 0.79 -14.31 11.26
N PRO A 228 1.98 -14.89 11.49
CA PRO A 228 2.27 -16.25 11.04
C PRO A 228 1.53 -17.27 11.93
N ILE A 229 0.95 -18.29 11.31
CA ILE A 229 0.24 -19.37 12.01
C ILE A 229 0.89 -20.74 11.83
N GLY A 230 2.00 -20.81 11.09
CA GLY A 230 2.76 -22.05 10.90
C GLY A 230 2.86 -22.50 9.44
N SER A 231 2.28 -21.79 8.49
CA SER A 231 2.45 -22.07 7.06
C SER A 231 3.89 -21.75 6.63
N PRO A 232 4.61 -22.69 5.97
CA PRO A 232 5.96 -22.45 5.48
C PRO A 232 6.02 -21.37 4.41
N GLU A 233 7.03 -20.52 4.43
CA GLU A 233 7.20 -19.46 3.45
C GLU A 233 7.31 -19.99 2.01
N GLU A 234 7.89 -21.17 1.83
CA GLU A 234 7.97 -21.85 0.54
C GLU A 234 6.56 -22.17 -0.03
N ALA A 235 5.61 -22.56 0.82
CA ALA A 235 4.22 -22.76 0.40
C ALA A 235 3.60 -21.44 -0.09
N ILE A 236 3.85 -20.33 0.64
CA ILE A 236 3.37 -19.00 0.26
C ILE A 236 3.95 -18.55 -1.09
N ARG A 237 5.24 -18.80 -1.32
CA ARG A 237 5.89 -18.45 -2.60
C ARG A 237 5.42 -19.31 -3.76
N SER A 238 5.14 -20.59 -3.52
CA SER A 238 4.82 -21.56 -4.57
C SER A 238 3.47 -21.32 -5.26
N VAL A 239 2.54 -20.60 -4.62
CA VAL A 239 1.25 -20.25 -5.24
C VAL A 239 1.37 -19.18 -6.33
N GLY A 240 2.54 -18.54 -6.47
CA GLY A 240 2.83 -17.63 -7.58
C GLY A 240 2.03 -16.32 -7.56
N ALA A 241 1.56 -15.89 -6.38
CA ALA A 241 0.79 -14.66 -6.23
C ALA A 241 1.50 -13.42 -6.82
N LYS A 242 0.75 -12.61 -7.54
CA LYS A 242 1.24 -11.44 -8.25
C LYS A 242 0.93 -10.10 -7.56
N LEU A 243 0.13 -10.10 -6.50
CA LEU A 243 -0.16 -8.92 -5.69
C LEU A 243 0.73 -8.93 -4.45
N ASN A 244 1.27 -7.76 -4.11
CA ASN A 244 2.22 -7.59 -3.02
C ASN A 244 1.89 -6.32 -2.23
N LEU A 245 2.24 -6.27 -0.96
CA LEU A 245 2.21 -5.09 -0.12
C LEU A 245 3.65 -4.67 0.17
N ILE A 246 3.99 -3.41 -0.10
CA ILE A 246 5.33 -2.87 0.20
C ILE A 246 5.45 -2.72 1.72
N ASP A 247 6.57 -3.11 2.29
CA ASP A 247 6.87 -2.86 3.68
C ASP A 247 8.15 -2.04 3.90
N ALA A 248 8.39 -1.63 5.14
CA ALA A 248 9.57 -0.85 5.49
C ALA A 248 10.89 -1.64 5.31
N ALA A 249 10.84 -2.98 5.37
CA ALA A 249 12.03 -3.82 5.23
C ALA A 249 12.56 -3.79 3.79
N ASP A 250 11.66 -3.78 2.79
CA ASP A 250 12.02 -3.65 1.38
C ASP A 250 12.76 -2.34 1.12
N VAL A 251 12.19 -1.24 1.66
CA VAL A 251 12.76 0.10 1.50
C VAL A 251 14.09 0.24 2.23
N ARG A 252 14.21 -0.34 3.43
CA ARG A 252 15.45 -0.36 4.22
C ARG A 252 16.59 -1.05 3.49
N GLN A 253 16.32 -2.16 2.81
CA GLN A 253 17.31 -2.88 2.03
C GLN A 253 17.85 -2.02 0.88
N TRP A 254 16.97 -1.33 0.18
CA TRP A 254 17.36 -0.40 -0.89
C TRP A 254 18.18 0.77 -0.33
N LEU A 255 17.73 1.43 0.76
CA LEU A 255 18.46 2.51 1.43
C LEU A 255 19.85 2.09 1.87
N TRP A 256 19.98 0.86 2.41
CA TRP A 256 21.28 0.33 2.83
C TRP A 256 22.26 0.18 1.64
N ARG A 257 21.79 -0.26 0.49
CA ARG A 257 22.63 -0.39 -0.72
C ARG A 257 23.02 0.95 -1.31
N THR A 258 22.16 1.94 -1.26
CA THR A 258 22.36 3.27 -1.85
C THR A 258 22.90 4.30 -0.87
N ARG A 259 23.20 3.90 0.37
CA ARG A 259 23.69 4.80 1.42
C ARG A 259 24.92 5.59 1.02
N ARG A 260 25.06 6.81 1.51
CA ARG A 260 26.22 7.66 1.28
C ARG A 260 27.50 6.99 1.78
N GLN A 261 28.54 6.97 0.93
CA GLN A 261 29.85 6.41 1.23
C GLN A 261 30.82 7.52 1.59
N PRO A 262 31.74 7.31 2.57
CA PRO A 262 32.73 8.32 2.97
C PRO A 262 33.61 8.82 1.80
N LEU A 263 33.91 7.96 0.84
CA LEU A 263 34.72 8.29 -0.35
C LEU A 263 33.86 8.65 -1.57
N GLY A 264 32.53 8.74 -1.41
CA GLY A 264 31.62 9.11 -2.49
C GLY A 264 31.73 10.60 -2.84
N HIS A 265 31.53 10.90 -4.11
CA HIS A 265 31.44 12.26 -4.63
C HIS A 265 30.12 12.46 -5.39
N LYS A 266 29.79 13.70 -5.78
CA LYS A 266 28.53 14.02 -6.44
C LYS A 266 28.22 13.13 -7.65
N GLY A 267 29.19 12.76 -8.45
CA GLY A 267 29.02 11.84 -9.59
C GLY A 267 28.70 10.39 -9.18
N THR A 268 29.06 9.97 -7.96
CA THR A 268 28.73 8.63 -7.44
C THR A 268 27.21 8.42 -7.31
N TYR A 269 26.49 9.50 -7.00
CA TYR A 269 25.04 9.47 -6.70
C TYR A 269 24.19 9.92 -7.89
N GLY A 270 24.78 9.94 -9.08
CA GLY A 270 24.10 10.15 -10.34
C GLY A 270 23.72 11.59 -10.65
N HIS A 271 23.41 11.82 -11.92
CA HIS A 271 23.02 13.10 -12.47
C HIS A 271 21.65 13.01 -13.14
N VAL A 272 20.68 13.73 -12.60
CA VAL A 272 19.32 13.82 -13.14
C VAL A 272 19.25 14.95 -14.16
N LEU A 273 18.66 14.68 -15.33
CA LEU A 273 18.15 15.69 -16.25
C LEU A 273 16.62 15.79 -16.03
N LEU A 274 16.16 16.95 -15.59
CA LEU A 274 14.75 17.26 -15.43
C LEU A 274 14.29 18.20 -16.54
N ILE A 275 13.45 17.73 -17.44
CA ILE A 275 12.83 18.57 -18.49
C ILE A 275 11.43 18.94 -17.99
N ALA A 276 11.29 20.16 -17.50
CA ALA A 276 10.10 20.61 -16.78
C ALA A 276 9.92 22.14 -16.86
N GLY A 277 8.71 22.59 -16.58
CA GLY A 277 8.38 24.00 -16.51
C GLY A 277 8.08 24.62 -17.88
N SER A 278 7.28 25.68 -17.83
CA SER A 278 6.93 26.57 -18.94
C SER A 278 6.58 27.94 -18.36
N ARG A 279 6.32 28.93 -19.23
CA ARG A 279 5.82 30.25 -18.78
C ARG A 279 4.57 30.05 -17.91
N GLY A 280 4.58 30.60 -16.69
CA GLY A 280 3.50 30.47 -15.71
C GLY A 280 3.49 29.17 -14.89
N LYS A 281 4.36 28.19 -15.21
CA LYS A 281 4.46 26.89 -14.49
C LYS A 281 5.89 26.53 -14.04
N PRO A 282 6.77 27.49 -13.67
CA PRO A 282 8.13 27.15 -13.23
C PRO A 282 8.15 26.43 -11.90
N GLY A 283 7.11 26.60 -11.06
CA GLY A 283 7.00 25.97 -9.73
C GLY A 283 7.05 24.45 -9.76
N ALA A 284 6.48 23.82 -10.80
CA ALA A 284 6.53 22.37 -10.97
C ALA A 284 7.98 21.88 -11.15
N ALA A 285 8.79 22.59 -11.96
CA ALA A 285 10.21 22.29 -12.11
C ALA A 285 10.99 22.49 -10.79
N CYS A 286 10.67 23.54 -10.03
CA CYS A 286 11.32 23.80 -8.74
C CYS A 286 11.02 22.69 -7.71
N LEU A 287 9.75 22.26 -7.60
CA LEU A 287 9.34 21.19 -6.68
C LEU A 287 10.05 19.87 -7.02
N ALA A 288 10.04 19.47 -8.31
CA ALA A 288 10.69 18.25 -8.75
C ALA A 288 12.21 18.31 -8.57
N ALA A 289 12.87 19.41 -8.91
CA ALA A 289 14.31 19.57 -8.76
C ALA A 289 14.77 19.49 -7.30
N ARG A 290 14.07 20.22 -6.41
CA ARG A 290 14.36 20.17 -4.96
C ARG A 290 14.16 18.77 -4.40
N ALA A 291 13.05 18.10 -4.78
CA ALA A 291 12.75 16.75 -4.33
C ALA A 291 13.81 15.74 -4.80
N ALA A 292 14.33 15.86 -6.04
CA ALA A 292 15.40 15.00 -6.55
C ALA A 292 16.72 15.17 -5.77
N LEU A 293 17.08 16.40 -5.43
CA LEU A 293 18.26 16.70 -4.60
C LEU A 293 18.14 16.12 -3.20
N VAL A 294 16.99 16.37 -2.53
CA VAL A 294 16.74 15.86 -1.18
C VAL A 294 16.63 14.34 -1.16
N ALA A 295 16.09 13.72 -2.22
CA ALA A 295 16.06 12.27 -2.37
C ALA A 295 17.43 11.65 -2.61
N GLY A 296 18.49 12.46 -2.81
CA GLY A 296 19.85 12.00 -2.80
C GLY A 296 20.57 12.04 -4.15
N ALA A 297 19.98 12.58 -5.21
CA ALA A 297 20.71 12.80 -6.47
C ALA A 297 21.99 13.61 -6.21
N GLY A 298 23.10 13.20 -6.84
CA GLY A 298 24.36 13.92 -6.70
C GLY A 298 24.39 15.23 -7.46
N LEU A 299 23.71 15.29 -8.59
CA LEU A 299 23.56 16.46 -9.46
C LEU A 299 22.16 16.48 -10.10
N VAL A 300 21.61 17.68 -10.24
CA VAL A 300 20.34 17.92 -10.97
C VAL A 300 20.56 19.05 -11.96
N THR A 301 20.22 18.81 -13.22
CA THR A 301 20.11 19.85 -14.26
C THR A 301 18.65 19.99 -14.66
N VAL A 302 18.12 21.18 -14.54
CA VAL A 302 16.77 21.52 -15.02
C VAL A 302 16.88 22.14 -16.41
N ALA A 303 16.39 21.44 -17.42
CA ALA A 303 16.26 21.96 -18.76
C ALA A 303 14.84 22.52 -18.94
N THR A 304 14.73 23.82 -19.14
CA THR A 304 13.47 24.55 -19.18
C THR A 304 13.53 25.70 -20.21
N VAL A 305 12.40 26.37 -20.41
CA VAL A 305 12.33 27.54 -21.30
C VAL A 305 12.99 28.77 -20.66
N PRO A 306 13.61 29.70 -21.44
CA PRO A 306 14.24 30.91 -20.92
C PRO A 306 13.32 31.71 -19.98
N SER A 307 12.03 31.82 -20.30
CA SER A 307 11.06 32.55 -19.48
C SER A 307 10.81 31.95 -18.09
N ALA A 308 11.13 30.67 -17.86
CA ALA A 308 11.01 29.99 -16.57
C ALA A 308 12.35 29.84 -15.82
N GLN A 309 13.48 29.94 -16.52
CA GLN A 309 14.81 29.60 -15.99
C GLN A 309 15.22 30.45 -14.77
N SER A 310 15.00 31.77 -14.81
CA SER A 310 15.35 32.67 -13.70
C SER A 310 14.61 32.34 -12.41
N VAL A 311 13.38 31.85 -12.50
CA VAL A 311 12.61 31.41 -11.32
C VAL A 311 13.22 30.15 -10.74
N VAL A 312 13.61 29.18 -11.55
CA VAL A 312 14.25 27.95 -11.08
C VAL A 312 15.57 28.25 -10.37
N VAL A 313 16.43 29.10 -10.97
CA VAL A 313 17.70 29.54 -10.37
C VAL A 313 17.48 30.21 -9.00
N ALA A 314 16.44 31.05 -8.89
CA ALA A 314 16.14 31.76 -7.66
C ALA A 314 15.58 30.85 -6.54
N GLN A 315 14.88 29.76 -6.91
CA GLN A 315 14.19 28.89 -5.95
C GLN A 315 14.98 27.64 -5.57
N VAL A 316 15.90 27.16 -6.43
CA VAL A 316 16.69 25.94 -6.21
C VAL A 316 18.15 26.22 -6.60
N ALA A 317 18.86 26.87 -5.71
CA ALA A 317 20.23 27.31 -5.94
C ALA A 317 21.24 26.15 -6.21
N GLU A 318 20.92 24.94 -5.73
CA GLU A 318 21.74 23.76 -5.88
C GLU A 318 21.58 23.08 -7.26
N ALA A 319 20.52 23.41 -8.03
CA ALA A 319 20.29 22.88 -9.36
C ALA A 319 20.97 23.72 -10.43
N MET A 320 21.58 23.04 -11.40
CA MET A 320 22.02 23.67 -12.65
C MET A 320 20.82 23.87 -13.58
N THR A 321 20.89 24.85 -14.47
CA THR A 321 19.81 25.09 -15.44
C THR A 321 20.35 25.20 -16.87
N GLU A 322 19.58 24.67 -17.82
CA GLU A 322 19.84 24.74 -19.27
C GLU A 322 18.60 25.33 -19.97
N ALA A 323 18.85 26.28 -20.87
CA ALA A 323 17.78 26.87 -21.66
C ALA A 323 17.46 26.01 -22.89
N LEU A 324 16.19 25.67 -23.07
CA LEU A 324 15.65 25.00 -24.25
C LEU A 324 14.89 26.00 -25.13
N ALA A 325 14.88 25.77 -26.46
CA ALA A 325 14.14 26.61 -27.40
C ALA A 325 12.66 26.73 -26.97
N GLU A 326 12.16 27.97 -26.99
CA GLU A 326 10.84 28.35 -26.49
C GLU A 326 9.90 28.73 -27.63
N THR A 327 8.64 28.33 -27.56
CA THR A 327 7.57 28.82 -28.45
C THR A 327 7.13 30.23 -28.04
N PRO A 328 6.42 30.98 -28.90
CA PRO A 328 5.86 32.27 -28.50
C PRO A 328 4.93 32.20 -27.28
N GLU A 329 4.28 31.07 -27.07
CA GLU A 329 3.39 30.80 -25.93
C GLU A 329 4.15 30.48 -24.65
N GLY A 330 5.49 30.33 -24.69
CA GLY A 330 6.32 30.09 -23.53
C GLY A 330 6.42 28.62 -23.16
N THR A 331 6.34 27.72 -24.13
CA THR A 331 6.46 26.26 -23.94
C THR A 331 7.68 25.73 -24.68
N ILE A 332 8.14 24.52 -24.38
CA ILE A 332 9.29 23.93 -25.08
C ILE A 332 8.93 23.70 -26.55
N ALA A 333 9.76 24.23 -27.43
CA ALA A 333 9.58 24.10 -28.87
C ALA A 333 10.22 22.79 -29.40
N GLU A 334 9.71 22.29 -30.54
CA GLU A 334 10.26 21.10 -31.22
C GLU A 334 11.75 21.25 -31.54
N GLN A 335 12.21 22.47 -31.86
CA GLN A 335 13.61 22.80 -32.13
C GLN A 335 14.55 22.55 -30.93
N ALA A 336 14.04 22.38 -29.72
CA ALA A 336 14.82 22.04 -28.54
C ALA A 336 15.37 20.59 -28.57
N LEU A 337 14.90 19.73 -29.48
CA LEU A 337 15.17 18.30 -29.49
C LEU A 337 16.67 17.97 -29.51
N SER A 338 17.44 18.58 -30.42
CA SER A 338 18.88 18.30 -30.53
C SER A 338 19.61 18.63 -29.23
N ARG A 339 19.32 19.80 -28.64
CA ARG A 339 19.92 20.19 -27.36
C ARG A 339 19.52 19.26 -26.21
N ALA A 340 18.26 18.84 -26.16
CA ALA A 340 17.78 17.90 -25.13
C ALA A 340 18.46 16.53 -25.24
N LEU A 341 18.69 16.03 -26.46
CA LEU A 341 19.42 14.76 -26.69
C LEU A 341 20.89 14.87 -26.28
N GLU A 342 21.58 15.99 -26.60
CA GLU A 342 22.95 16.25 -26.14
C GLU A 342 23.03 16.24 -24.61
N LEU A 343 22.10 16.95 -23.94
CA LEU A 343 22.03 16.98 -22.48
C LEU A 343 21.77 15.59 -21.90
N ALA A 344 20.87 14.82 -22.48
CA ALA A 344 20.55 13.48 -22.02
C ALA A 344 21.73 12.52 -22.10
N ALA A 345 22.55 12.61 -23.16
CA ALA A 345 23.70 11.73 -23.39
C ALA A 345 24.73 11.73 -22.23
N GLU A 346 24.81 12.82 -21.48
CA GLU A 346 25.76 12.99 -20.36
C GLU A 346 25.08 12.80 -18.97
N ARG A 347 23.89 12.26 -18.91
CA ARG A 347 23.07 12.15 -17.67
C ARG A 347 22.66 10.70 -17.41
N ASP A 348 22.44 10.37 -16.14
CA ASP A 348 22.07 9.00 -15.74
C ASP A 348 20.57 8.73 -15.87
N VAL A 349 19.73 9.71 -15.60
CA VAL A 349 18.27 9.59 -15.59
C VAL A 349 17.62 10.84 -16.19
N LEU A 350 16.58 10.64 -16.99
CA LEU A 350 15.73 11.69 -17.52
C LEU A 350 14.36 11.66 -16.82
N ALA A 351 13.93 12.77 -16.24
CA ALA A 351 12.54 12.99 -15.81
C ALA A 351 11.91 14.08 -16.66
N ILE A 352 10.70 13.83 -17.18
CA ILE A 352 10.02 14.75 -18.11
C ILE A 352 8.54 14.85 -17.80
N GLY A 353 8.02 16.08 -17.80
CA GLY A 353 6.56 16.27 -17.75
C GLY A 353 6.03 17.38 -16.86
N PRO A 354 6.52 17.57 -15.61
CA PRO A 354 5.99 18.59 -14.72
C PRO A 354 5.95 19.97 -15.38
N GLY A 355 4.74 20.55 -15.55
CA GLY A 355 4.54 21.90 -16.06
C GLY A 355 4.88 22.15 -17.53
N LEU A 356 4.94 21.13 -18.39
CA LEU A 356 5.32 21.29 -19.81
C LEU A 356 4.24 21.87 -20.71
N THR A 357 2.97 21.64 -20.37
CA THR A 357 1.80 21.88 -21.25
C THR A 357 1.64 20.84 -22.37
N THR A 358 0.51 20.93 -23.10
CA THR A 358 0.19 20.03 -24.21
C THR A 358 0.17 20.76 -25.57
N HIS A 359 0.97 21.83 -25.71
CA HIS A 359 1.13 22.55 -26.97
C HIS A 359 1.66 21.61 -28.06
N GLU A 360 1.24 21.76 -29.31
CA GLU A 360 1.57 20.82 -30.40
C GLU A 360 3.08 20.68 -30.64
N SER A 361 3.82 21.79 -30.60
CA SER A 361 5.29 21.76 -30.71
C SER A 361 5.95 20.99 -29.57
N THR A 362 5.44 21.17 -28.32
CA THR A 362 5.90 20.44 -27.15
C THR A 362 5.56 18.95 -27.26
N ARG A 363 4.39 18.61 -27.80
CA ARG A 363 3.99 17.21 -28.04
C ARG A 363 4.94 16.51 -29.00
N ARG A 364 5.31 17.14 -30.11
CA ARG A 364 6.28 16.60 -31.06
C ARG A 364 7.65 16.44 -30.41
N PHE A 365 8.10 17.44 -29.68
CA PHE A 365 9.33 17.38 -28.91
C PHE A 365 9.37 16.18 -27.96
N VAL A 366 8.34 16.01 -27.13
CA VAL A 366 8.27 14.91 -26.13
C VAL A 366 8.30 13.55 -26.83
N ARG A 367 7.48 13.35 -27.86
CA ARG A 367 7.40 12.06 -28.59
C ARG A 367 8.73 11.70 -29.26
N GLU A 368 9.37 12.66 -29.94
CA GLU A 368 10.65 12.45 -30.60
C GLU A 368 11.80 12.21 -29.59
N LEU A 369 11.80 12.93 -28.47
CA LEU A 369 12.77 12.72 -27.41
C LEU A 369 12.65 11.32 -26.82
N ILE A 370 11.45 10.90 -26.46
CA ILE A 370 11.19 9.56 -25.90
C ILE A 370 11.54 8.44 -26.89
N ALA A 371 11.36 8.65 -28.19
CA ALA A 371 11.75 7.66 -29.20
C ALA A 371 13.26 7.45 -29.32
N ARG A 372 14.09 8.45 -28.96
CA ARG A 372 15.54 8.46 -29.25
C ARG A 372 16.44 8.36 -28.03
N VAL A 373 15.98 8.78 -26.84
CA VAL A 373 16.82 8.83 -25.64
C VAL A 373 17.08 7.42 -25.11
N PRO A 374 18.35 7.05 -24.84
CA PRO A 374 18.68 5.71 -24.34
C PRO A 374 18.61 5.58 -22.81
N ASN A 375 18.51 6.68 -22.09
CA ASN A 375 18.53 6.74 -20.63
C ASN A 375 17.28 6.13 -20.01
N PRO A 376 17.32 5.71 -18.74
CA PRO A 376 16.13 5.53 -17.92
C PRO A 376 15.28 6.81 -17.92
N VAL A 377 13.96 6.65 -18.15
CA VAL A 377 13.02 7.77 -18.28
C VAL A 377 11.89 7.67 -17.28
N ILE A 378 11.57 8.80 -16.65
CA ILE A 378 10.34 9.01 -15.87
C ILE A 378 9.45 9.96 -16.67
N LEU A 379 8.22 9.50 -16.95
CA LEU A 379 7.16 10.30 -17.57
C LEU A 379 6.05 10.59 -16.57
N ASP A 380 5.77 11.87 -16.34
CA ASP A 380 4.70 12.33 -15.46
C ASP A 380 3.89 13.47 -16.07
N ALA A 381 2.74 13.76 -15.55
CA ALA A 381 1.92 14.94 -15.84
C ALA A 381 1.76 15.22 -17.35
N ASP A 382 2.19 16.40 -17.82
CA ASP A 382 2.08 16.78 -19.24
C ASP A 382 2.99 15.94 -20.15
N GLY A 383 4.02 15.28 -19.61
CA GLY A 383 4.78 14.26 -20.34
C GLY A 383 3.90 13.10 -20.78
N LEU A 384 3.06 12.59 -19.88
CA LEU A 384 2.06 11.55 -20.17
C LEU A 384 0.95 12.06 -21.08
N ASN A 385 0.44 13.28 -20.84
CA ASN A 385 -0.60 13.88 -21.66
C ASN A 385 -0.15 14.05 -23.13
N ASN A 386 1.12 14.36 -23.36
CA ASN A 386 1.70 14.46 -24.70
C ASN A 386 1.87 13.10 -25.40
N MET A 387 1.94 12.01 -24.62
CA MET A 387 1.98 10.65 -25.15
C MET A 387 0.60 10.03 -25.38
N ALA A 388 -0.47 10.65 -24.84
CA ALA A 388 -1.82 10.09 -24.95
C ALA A 388 -2.44 10.23 -26.36
N PRO A 389 -3.18 9.20 -26.86
CA PRO A 389 -3.17 7.84 -26.37
C PRO A 389 -1.78 7.21 -26.52
N TRP A 390 -1.46 6.19 -25.68
CA TRP A 390 -0.12 5.62 -25.63
C TRP A 390 0.26 4.98 -26.98
N PRO A 391 1.41 5.36 -27.58
CA PRO A 391 1.81 4.82 -28.87
C PRO A 391 2.26 3.37 -28.73
N GLU A 392 1.77 2.47 -29.54
CA GLU A 392 2.06 1.04 -29.50
C GLU A 392 3.56 0.70 -29.60
N HIS A 393 4.32 1.50 -30.35
CA HIS A 393 5.77 1.30 -30.56
C HIS A 393 6.65 1.77 -29.40
N VAL A 394 6.09 2.39 -28.36
CA VAL A 394 6.83 2.90 -27.21
C VAL A 394 6.86 1.85 -26.10
N HIS A 395 8.01 1.27 -25.86
CA HIS A 395 8.22 0.20 -24.89
C HIS A 395 9.43 0.45 -24.00
N GLY A 396 9.39 -0.11 -22.78
CA GLY A 396 10.50 -0.10 -21.83
C GLY A 396 11.51 -1.23 -21.98
N GLN A 397 11.49 -1.99 -23.09
CA GLN A 397 12.38 -3.15 -23.30
C GLN A 397 13.86 -2.77 -23.45
N GLN A 398 14.14 -1.66 -24.11
CA GLN A 398 15.52 -1.21 -24.38
C GLN A 398 16.13 -0.40 -23.24
N ARG A 399 15.30 0.20 -22.42
CA ARG A 399 15.66 1.01 -21.26
C ARG A 399 14.54 1.04 -20.24
N PRO A 400 14.83 1.27 -18.95
CA PRO A 400 13.80 1.48 -17.95
C PRO A 400 12.90 2.68 -18.33
N LEU A 401 11.59 2.43 -18.39
CA LEU A 401 10.57 3.45 -18.61
C LEU A 401 9.57 3.38 -17.45
N ILE A 402 9.50 4.48 -16.69
CA ILE A 402 8.62 4.63 -15.53
C ILE A 402 7.54 5.64 -15.90
N VAL A 403 6.30 5.29 -15.73
CA VAL A 403 5.14 6.15 -16.02
C VAL A 403 4.30 6.31 -14.76
N THR A 404 3.89 7.54 -14.45
CA THR A 404 3.27 7.88 -13.15
C THR A 404 1.89 8.50 -13.30
N PRO A 405 0.93 7.86 -14.00
CA PRO A 405 -0.38 8.46 -14.22
C PRO A 405 -1.25 8.47 -12.95
N HIS A 406 -2.01 9.55 -12.75
CA HIS A 406 -3.23 9.49 -11.94
C HIS A 406 -4.38 8.87 -12.76
N PRO A 407 -5.53 8.48 -12.17
CA PRO A 407 -6.60 7.79 -12.92
C PRO A 407 -7.07 8.52 -14.19
N GLY A 408 -7.10 9.85 -14.19
CA GLY A 408 -7.47 10.63 -15.36
C GLY A 408 -6.43 10.61 -16.50
N GLU A 409 -5.14 10.61 -16.16
CA GLU A 409 -4.04 10.42 -17.11
C GLU A 409 -4.05 9.00 -17.65
N MET A 410 -4.24 7.99 -16.76
CA MET A 410 -4.34 6.60 -17.17
C MET A 410 -5.48 6.37 -18.18
N ALA A 411 -6.67 6.94 -17.91
CA ALA A 411 -7.80 6.85 -18.83
C ALA A 411 -7.45 7.40 -20.22
N ARG A 412 -6.75 8.53 -20.30
CA ARG A 412 -6.28 9.10 -21.58
C ARG A 412 -5.24 8.19 -22.27
N LEU A 413 -4.32 7.61 -21.52
CA LEU A 413 -3.29 6.71 -22.07
C LEU A 413 -3.91 5.48 -22.73
N ILE A 414 -4.92 4.87 -22.09
CA ILE A 414 -5.60 3.67 -22.64
C ILE A 414 -6.78 3.99 -23.58
N GLY A 415 -7.03 5.28 -23.88
CA GLY A 415 -8.15 5.67 -24.73
C GLY A 415 -9.53 5.43 -24.12
N SER A 416 -9.63 5.36 -22.80
CA SER A 416 -10.91 5.20 -22.09
C SER A 416 -11.68 6.53 -22.05
N PRO A 417 -13.02 6.50 -22.17
CA PRO A 417 -13.84 7.71 -22.15
C PRO A 417 -13.88 8.41 -20.77
N GLY A 418 -13.44 7.72 -19.70
CA GLY A 418 -13.46 8.29 -18.36
C GLY A 418 -12.71 7.43 -17.34
N THR A 419 -12.71 7.89 -16.10
CA THR A 419 -11.94 7.27 -15.00
C THR A 419 -12.62 6.06 -14.37
N ALA A 420 -13.91 5.83 -14.58
CA ALA A 420 -14.69 4.78 -13.92
C ALA A 420 -14.07 3.39 -14.15
N GLN A 421 -13.78 3.06 -15.42
CA GLN A 421 -13.13 1.79 -15.76
C GLN A 421 -11.78 1.61 -15.06
N VAL A 422 -10.98 2.69 -14.96
CA VAL A 422 -9.67 2.65 -14.29
C VAL A 422 -9.84 2.41 -12.79
N LEU A 423 -10.84 3.04 -12.16
CA LEU A 423 -11.09 2.91 -10.73
C LEU A 423 -11.64 1.54 -10.35
N GLU A 424 -12.51 0.96 -11.19
CA GLU A 424 -13.10 -0.36 -10.96
C GLU A 424 -12.12 -1.52 -11.17
N ARG A 425 -11.11 -1.35 -12.03
CA ARG A 425 -10.17 -2.40 -12.43
C ARG A 425 -8.71 -1.97 -12.25
N ARG A 426 -8.41 -1.28 -11.16
CA ARG A 426 -7.11 -0.64 -10.94
C ARG A 426 -5.93 -1.61 -11.04
N VAL A 427 -6.04 -2.78 -10.41
CA VAL A 427 -4.98 -3.78 -10.35
C VAL A 427 -4.74 -4.39 -11.72
N GLU A 428 -5.83 -4.79 -12.40
CA GLU A 428 -5.78 -5.41 -13.73
C GLU A 428 -5.22 -4.43 -14.75
N ILE A 429 -5.77 -3.21 -14.83
CA ILE A 429 -5.33 -2.19 -15.80
C ILE A 429 -3.86 -1.82 -15.57
N ALA A 430 -3.44 -1.67 -14.32
CA ALA A 430 -2.04 -1.39 -14.02
C ALA A 430 -1.12 -2.52 -14.50
N ARG A 431 -1.49 -3.77 -14.24
CA ARG A 431 -0.77 -4.96 -14.67
C ARG A 431 -0.74 -5.11 -16.19
N GLU A 432 -1.91 -5.05 -16.82
CA GLU A 432 -2.07 -5.20 -18.27
C GLU A 432 -1.21 -4.17 -19.03
N PHE A 433 -1.26 -2.90 -18.61
CA PHE A 433 -0.47 -1.84 -19.22
C PHE A 433 1.04 -2.03 -19.02
N ALA A 434 1.46 -2.36 -17.79
CA ALA A 434 2.87 -2.56 -17.48
C ALA A 434 3.48 -3.72 -18.29
N VAL A 435 2.76 -4.84 -18.40
CA VAL A 435 3.18 -6.00 -19.17
C VAL A 435 3.20 -5.70 -20.67
N ALA A 436 2.11 -5.12 -21.21
CA ALA A 436 1.97 -4.86 -22.66
C ALA A 436 3.06 -3.91 -23.17
N HIS A 437 3.43 -2.89 -22.39
CA HIS A 437 4.39 -1.87 -22.82
C HIS A 437 5.78 -2.03 -22.16
N HIS A 438 5.99 -3.07 -21.37
CA HIS A 438 7.23 -3.31 -20.62
C HIS A 438 7.68 -2.11 -19.76
N VAL A 439 6.71 -1.43 -19.13
CA VAL A 439 6.96 -0.25 -18.29
C VAL A 439 6.77 -0.55 -16.81
N ARG A 440 7.36 0.27 -15.95
CA ARG A 440 6.99 0.32 -14.55
C ARG A 440 5.95 1.42 -14.41
N LEU A 441 4.73 1.00 -14.08
CA LEU A 441 3.59 1.89 -13.95
C LEU A 441 3.36 2.23 -12.47
N VAL A 442 3.33 3.50 -12.13
CA VAL A 442 2.92 4.03 -10.82
C VAL A 442 1.53 4.65 -10.95
N LEU A 443 0.49 3.87 -10.74
CA LEU A 443 -0.89 4.37 -10.78
C LEU A 443 -1.21 5.11 -9.48
N LYS A 444 -1.11 6.43 -9.55
CA LYS A 444 -1.30 7.34 -8.40
C LYS A 444 -2.74 7.27 -7.86
N GLY A 445 -2.87 7.43 -6.55
CA GLY A 445 -4.14 7.47 -5.84
C GLY A 445 -3.99 6.94 -4.42
N HIS A 446 -5.09 6.87 -3.68
CA HIS A 446 -5.06 6.25 -2.37
C HIS A 446 -4.66 4.77 -2.51
N ARG A 447 -3.65 4.33 -1.73
CA ARG A 447 -2.98 3.04 -1.95
C ARG A 447 -2.44 2.95 -3.38
N THR A 448 -1.50 3.82 -3.73
CA THR A 448 -0.82 3.85 -5.03
C THR A 448 -0.36 2.44 -5.43
N LEU A 449 -0.61 2.06 -6.68
CA LEU A 449 -0.17 0.77 -7.23
C LEU A 449 1.08 0.94 -8.07
N ILE A 450 2.03 0.04 -7.92
CA ILE A 450 3.20 -0.05 -8.78
C ILE A 450 3.13 -1.39 -9.52
N ALA A 451 3.00 -1.36 -10.84
CA ALA A 451 3.01 -2.55 -11.67
C ALA A 451 4.30 -2.66 -12.48
N THR A 452 4.83 -3.87 -12.60
CA THR A 452 6.11 -4.16 -13.26
C THR A 452 5.92 -4.99 -14.53
N PRO A 453 6.91 -5.00 -15.43
CA PRO A 453 6.83 -5.71 -16.73
C PRO A 453 6.59 -7.23 -16.61
N ASP A 454 6.98 -7.86 -15.50
CA ASP A 454 6.75 -9.28 -15.20
C ASP A 454 5.37 -9.58 -14.59
N GLY A 455 4.52 -8.55 -14.51
CA GLY A 455 3.14 -8.64 -14.05
C GLY A 455 2.96 -8.63 -12.52
N GLN A 456 4.02 -8.34 -11.73
CA GLN A 456 3.84 -8.08 -10.31
C GLN A 456 3.13 -6.74 -10.12
N VAL A 457 2.29 -6.64 -9.09
CA VAL A 457 1.66 -5.40 -8.64
C VAL A 457 1.93 -5.23 -7.16
N TYR A 458 2.39 -4.04 -6.79
CA TYR A 458 2.70 -3.67 -5.42
C TYR A 458 1.75 -2.58 -4.95
N VAL A 459 1.17 -2.76 -3.77
CA VAL A 459 0.32 -1.79 -3.09
C VAL A 459 1.17 -0.99 -2.13
N ASN A 460 1.18 0.34 -2.27
CA ASN A 460 1.86 1.21 -1.31
C ASN A 460 0.95 1.53 -0.12
N PRO A 461 1.33 1.18 1.13
CA PRO A 461 0.51 1.44 2.31
C PRO A 461 0.62 2.86 2.86
N THR A 462 1.63 3.64 2.44
CA THR A 462 1.90 4.98 2.98
C THR A 462 1.17 6.08 2.22
N GLY A 463 1.01 7.22 2.86
CA GLY A 463 0.34 8.39 2.32
C GLY A 463 -1.06 8.62 2.89
N ASN A 464 -1.48 9.87 2.87
CA ASN A 464 -2.75 10.32 3.44
C ASN A 464 -3.47 11.31 2.52
N ALA A 465 -4.68 11.74 2.92
CA ALA A 465 -5.52 12.65 2.14
C ALA A 465 -4.89 14.04 1.91
N GLY A 466 -3.94 14.47 2.73
CA GLY A 466 -3.21 15.74 2.55
C GLY A 466 -2.35 15.77 1.29
N LEU A 467 -1.96 14.59 0.76
CA LEU A 467 -1.26 14.50 -0.53
C LEU A 467 -2.12 14.88 -1.74
N ALA A 468 -3.43 15.06 -1.56
CA ALA A 468 -4.33 15.59 -2.58
C ALA A 468 -4.18 17.13 -2.70
N THR A 469 -2.95 17.59 -2.88
CA THR A 469 -2.56 19.00 -3.05
C THR A 469 -1.75 19.18 -4.33
N ALA A 470 -1.81 20.38 -4.92
CA ALA A 470 -1.07 20.70 -6.13
C ALA A 470 0.46 20.56 -5.90
N GLY A 471 1.15 19.96 -6.86
CA GLY A 471 2.61 19.77 -6.81
C GLY A 471 3.08 18.48 -6.13
N SER A 472 2.18 17.72 -5.46
CA SER A 472 2.55 16.43 -4.82
C SER A 472 3.08 15.41 -5.85
N GLY A 473 2.50 15.38 -7.07
CA GLY A 473 3.01 14.58 -8.19
C GLY A 473 4.39 15.03 -8.65
N ASP A 474 4.62 16.35 -8.75
CA ASP A 474 5.92 16.90 -9.14
C ASP A 474 7.01 16.50 -8.14
N VAL A 475 6.70 16.53 -6.83
CA VAL A 475 7.58 16.04 -5.76
C VAL A 475 7.88 14.55 -5.94
N LEU A 476 6.86 13.72 -6.21
CA LEU A 476 7.06 12.28 -6.47
C LEU A 476 7.99 12.05 -7.67
N THR A 477 7.80 12.81 -8.75
CA THR A 477 8.67 12.73 -9.93
C THR A 477 10.12 13.03 -9.57
N GLY A 478 10.36 14.06 -8.75
CA GLY A 478 11.70 14.39 -8.24
C GLY A 478 12.27 13.27 -7.36
N ILE A 479 11.51 12.73 -6.42
CA ILE A 479 11.96 11.62 -5.56
C ILE A 479 12.32 10.39 -6.39
N LEU A 480 11.48 10.01 -7.34
CA LEU A 480 11.76 8.92 -8.29
C LEU A 480 13.08 9.15 -9.04
N ALA A 481 13.27 10.34 -9.58
CA ALA A 481 14.49 10.69 -10.33
C ALA A 481 15.74 10.61 -9.44
N GLY A 482 15.65 11.13 -8.21
CA GLY A 482 16.75 11.07 -7.24
C GLY A 482 17.08 9.65 -6.80
N CYS A 483 16.08 8.81 -6.56
CA CYS A 483 16.27 7.40 -6.21
C CYS A 483 16.88 6.61 -7.37
N LEU A 484 16.35 6.78 -8.58
CA LEU A 484 16.86 6.08 -9.76
C LEU A 484 18.29 6.46 -10.13
N ALA A 485 18.67 7.73 -9.96
CA ALA A 485 20.02 8.20 -10.26
C ALA A 485 21.10 7.53 -9.38
N GLN A 486 20.73 7.13 -8.16
CA GLN A 486 21.63 6.45 -7.22
C GLN A 486 21.68 4.93 -7.43
N ASP A 487 20.67 4.36 -8.07
CA ASP A 487 20.55 2.91 -8.19
C ASP A 487 21.42 2.37 -9.34
N ARG A 488 22.37 1.52 -9.00
CA ARG A 488 23.29 0.86 -9.95
C ARG A 488 22.98 -0.64 -10.09
N SER A 489 21.82 -1.11 -9.59
CA SER A 489 21.44 -2.54 -9.61
C SER A 489 21.11 -3.06 -11.02
N GLY A 490 20.75 -2.18 -11.93
CA GLY A 490 20.27 -2.52 -13.27
C GLY A 490 18.77 -2.80 -13.35
N ASP A 491 18.11 -3.14 -12.24
CA ASP A 491 16.65 -3.20 -12.13
C ASP A 491 16.12 -2.07 -11.26
N PRO A 492 15.45 -1.07 -11.84
CA PRO A 492 14.96 0.09 -11.10
C PRO A 492 13.72 -0.19 -10.22
N THR A 493 13.22 -1.41 -10.18
CA THR A 493 11.97 -1.73 -9.47
C THR A 493 12.06 -1.35 -7.98
N GLU A 494 13.14 -1.75 -7.30
CA GLU A 494 13.29 -1.42 -5.87
C GLU A 494 13.41 0.08 -5.62
N ALA A 495 14.10 0.82 -6.51
CA ALA A 495 14.18 2.28 -6.43
C ALA A 495 12.80 2.94 -6.59
N VAL A 496 11.96 2.41 -7.50
CA VAL A 496 10.58 2.90 -7.69
C VAL A 496 9.71 2.61 -6.46
N LEU A 497 9.80 1.39 -5.91
CA LEU A 497 9.06 1.02 -4.70
C LEU A 497 9.46 1.91 -3.51
N ALA A 498 10.78 2.09 -3.30
CA ALA A 498 11.30 2.95 -2.24
C ALA A 498 10.86 4.41 -2.42
N ALA A 499 10.94 4.96 -3.61
CA ALA A 499 10.53 6.34 -3.89
C ALA A 499 9.05 6.59 -3.57
N VAL A 500 8.15 5.70 -4.00
CA VAL A 500 6.71 5.82 -3.75
C VAL A 500 6.40 5.66 -2.27
N TYR A 501 7.03 4.70 -1.59
CA TYR A 501 6.85 4.48 -0.16
C TYR A 501 7.32 5.70 0.66
N LEU A 502 8.54 6.20 0.39
CA LEU A 502 9.13 7.34 1.07
C LEU A 502 8.36 8.63 0.84
N HIS A 503 7.86 8.86 -0.38
CA HIS A 503 6.96 9.98 -0.68
C HIS A 503 5.71 9.96 0.20
N GLY A 504 5.03 8.79 0.27
CA GLY A 504 3.85 8.62 1.11
C GLY A 504 4.16 8.79 2.59
N LEU A 505 5.24 8.16 3.10
CA LEU A 505 5.67 8.25 4.50
C LEU A 505 6.04 9.69 4.89
N ALA A 506 6.76 10.42 4.03
CA ALA A 506 7.06 11.83 4.26
C ALA A 506 5.78 12.68 4.34
N GLY A 507 4.78 12.37 3.49
CA GLY A 507 3.44 12.96 3.58
C GLY A 507 2.74 12.64 4.91
N ASP A 508 2.86 11.41 5.41
CA ASP A 508 2.28 11.01 6.70
C ASP A 508 2.94 11.75 7.89
N LEU A 509 4.26 11.92 7.85
CA LEU A 509 5.01 12.67 8.85
C LEU A 509 4.64 14.16 8.81
N ALA A 510 4.52 14.75 7.62
CA ALA A 510 4.06 16.12 7.44
C ALA A 510 2.64 16.33 8.00
N ALA A 511 1.71 15.41 7.66
CA ALA A 511 0.32 15.50 8.13
C ALA A 511 0.20 15.37 9.66
N ARG A 512 1.03 14.56 10.31
CA ARG A 512 1.08 14.46 11.79
C ARG A 512 1.46 15.77 12.45
N ARG A 513 2.33 16.57 11.82
CA ARG A 513 2.81 17.87 12.37
C ARG A 513 1.90 19.03 12.01
N LEU A 514 1.43 19.10 10.77
CA LEU A 514 0.74 20.26 10.20
C LEU A 514 -0.78 20.06 10.10
N GLY A 515 -1.23 18.80 10.19
CA GLY A 515 -2.58 18.40 9.81
C GLY A 515 -2.71 18.23 8.28
N ALA A 516 -3.51 17.23 7.86
CA ALA A 516 -3.68 16.90 6.44
C ALA A 516 -4.24 18.07 5.59
N ARG A 517 -4.98 19.00 6.20
CA ARG A 517 -5.55 20.16 5.50
C ARG A 517 -4.52 21.25 5.18
N ALA A 518 -3.52 21.43 6.05
CA ALA A 518 -2.58 22.56 5.97
C ALA A 518 -1.28 22.22 5.24
N MET A 519 -0.99 20.92 5.00
CA MET A 519 0.25 20.51 4.34
C MET A 519 0.25 20.86 2.85
N LEU A 520 1.42 21.29 2.38
CA LEU A 520 1.71 21.58 0.99
C LEU A 520 2.68 20.55 0.42
N ALA A 521 2.84 20.50 -0.91
CA ALA A 521 3.79 19.61 -1.57
C ALA A 521 5.25 19.80 -1.10
N GLY A 522 5.66 21.05 -0.80
CA GLY A 522 6.98 21.34 -0.25
C GLY A 522 7.23 20.71 1.12
N ASP A 523 6.19 20.53 1.94
CA ASP A 523 6.30 19.89 3.24
C ASP A 523 6.65 18.41 3.13
N VAL A 524 6.19 17.73 2.09
CA VAL A 524 6.60 16.35 1.79
C VAL A 524 8.11 16.28 1.60
N THR A 525 8.67 17.17 0.78
CA THR A 525 10.12 17.26 0.58
C THR A 525 10.87 17.59 1.88
N ALA A 526 10.33 18.48 2.70
CA ALA A 526 10.93 18.87 3.98
C ALA A 526 10.99 17.71 5.00
N HIS A 527 10.03 16.76 4.94
CA HIS A 527 9.98 15.61 5.84
C HIS A 527 10.62 14.33 5.25
N LEU A 528 11.19 14.40 4.04
CA LEU A 528 11.79 13.23 3.39
C LEU A 528 12.99 12.69 4.19
N GLY A 529 13.83 13.56 4.76
CA GLY A 529 14.92 13.16 5.64
C GLY A 529 14.47 12.42 6.88
N GLU A 530 13.32 12.82 7.47
CA GLU A 530 12.70 12.12 8.59
C GLU A 530 12.14 10.76 8.16
N ALA A 531 11.61 10.66 6.94
CA ALA A 531 11.14 9.38 6.38
C ALA A 531 12.30 8.39 6.17
N PHE A 532 13.45 8.83 5.70
CA PHE A 532 14.67 8.01 5.62
C PHE A 532 15.07 7.48 7.02
N ALA A 533 15.15 8.37 8.00
CA ALA A 533 15.50 8.00 9.38
C ALA A 533 14.49 7.01 9.99
N HIS A 534 13.19 7.21 9.72
CA HIS A 534 12.12 6.33 10.21
C HIS A 534 12.23 4.90 9.65
N VAL A 535 12.62 4.76 8.38
CA VAL A 535 12.84 3.43 7.76
C VAL A 535 14.12 2.77 8.26
N GLY A 536 15.08 3.51 8.78
CA GLY A 536 16.31 2.99 9.37
C GLY A 536 17.59 3.38 8.65
N GLU A 537 17.60 4.50 7.92
CA GLU A 537 18.84 5.19 7.60
C GLU A 537 19.26 5.94 8.88
N SER A 538 20.16 5.34 9.68
CA SER A 538 20.75 6.06 10.82
C SER A 538 21.45 7.32 10.33
N PRO A 539 21.32 8.46 11.06
CA PRO A 539 22.19 9.59 10.83
C PRO A 539 23.64 9.07 10.85
N ALA A 540 24.43 9.43 9.84
CA ALA A 540 25.81 8.98 9.73
C ALA A 540 26.50 9.17 11.11
N GLU A 541 26.98 8.08 11.72
CA GLU A 541 27.88 8.19 12.86
C GLU A 541 29.08 9.03 12.39
N VAL A 542 29.17 10.26 12.89
CA VAL A 542 30.34 11.11 12.67
C VAL A 542 31.49 10.37 13.34
N PRO A 543 32.49 9.84 12.57
CA PRO A 543 33.61 9.17 13.20
C PRO A 543 34.33 10.12 14.13
N GLY A 544 34.29 9.88 15.46
CA GLY A 544 35.08 10.64 16.41
C GLY A 544 34.37 11.13 17.67
N ARG A 545 33.04 10.97 17.85
CA ARG A 545 32.40 11.23 19.14
C ARG A 545 32.18 9.91 19.88
N ARG A 546 33.20 9.45 20.59
CA ARG A 546 32.98 8.53 21.73
C ARG A 546 32.28 9.35 22.80
N SER A 547 31.07 8.94 23.18
CA SER A 547 30.40 9.41 24.38
C SER A 547 31.31 9.15 25.57
N GLY A 548 31.85 10.23 26.15
CA GLY A 548 32.53 10.22 27.46
C GLY A 548 31.50 10.13 28.57
#